data_6ac9facd780fc8eeee352a5d16130338
#
_entry.id   6ac9facd780fc8eeee352a5d16130338
#
_cell.length_a   1.000
_cell.length_b   1.000
_cell.length_c   1.000
_cell.angle_alpha   90.00
_cell.angle_beta   90.00
_cell.angle_gamma   90.00
#
_symmetry.space_group_name_H-M   'P 1'
#
loop_
_entity.id
_entity.type
_entity.pdbx_description
1 polymer ?
#
loop_
_entity_poly.entity_id
_entity_poly.type
_entity_poly.pdbx_seq_one_letter_code
_entity_poly.pdbx_strand_id
1 'polypeptide(L)'
;MTRLLLAACAALMLTGALHAQDPYFPAPGDEAWERRDAASMGFDPAALEAAVAFAIEHETRHPPELEAVSPARDLTVSVPLTWAFEPHSSPIGPLQARGEPSGLIIRGGYIVAEWGEPERVDMTFSITKTFLSHVVGLAADDGLIGDVHDAVAPYVDDARFHTPHNTPITWDQMLRQTSGWWGELFGKPAWADRPQRGAPASALIAGPPEPGSAYEYNDVRVNALALAALHVFRRPLPDILRERIMDPVGASPDWVWHGYDNSAVEIDGETMISVSGGGHWGGGMFISAYDLARLGLLGLHRGVWDGERLLSDAWFEASLTPGEHAPGYGYMNFFLNQPGMEGAVFNIENAPGAFAYLGAGTNMVFISPEHDLVAVVRWIEGGQRAAFVEQLLAALE
;
A
#
# COMPACT_ATOMS: atom_id res chain seq x y z
N MET A 1 -71.31 0.73 -42.68
CA MET A 1 -69.90 1.04 -42.96
C MET A 1 -69.38 1.90 -41.76
N THR A 2 -68.83 1.25 -40.71
CA THR A 2 -68.44 1.90 -39.50
C THR A 2 -66.90 1.85 -39.47
N ARG A 3 -66.27 2.99 -39.48
CA ARG A 3 -64.80 3.10 -39.37
C ARG A 3 -64.40 3.17 -37.88
N LEU A 4 -63.69 2.18 -37.40
CA LEU A 4 -62.99 2.22 -36.11
C LEU A 4 -61.72 3.05 -36.26
N LEU A 5 -61.57 4.08 -35.44
CA LEU A 5 -60.31 4.79 -35.19
C LEU A 5 -59.58 4.10 -34.05
N LEU A 6 -58.43 3.52 -34.31
CA LEU A 6 -57.47 3.07 -33.30
C LEU A 6 -56.61 4.28 -32.92
N ALA A 7 -56.70 4.70 -31.67
CA ALA A 7 -55.78 5.64 -31.04
C ALA A 7 -54.57 4.85 -30.50
N ALA A 8 -53.39 5.05 -31.04
CA ALA A 8 -52.14 4.52 -30.51
C ALA A 8 -51.62 5.50 -29.47
N CYS A 9 -51.66 5.12 -28.17
CA CYS A 9 -50.93 5.79 -27.12
C CYS A 9 -49.44 5.38 -27.19
N ALA A 10 -48.59 6.27 -27.63
CA ALA A 10 -47.14 6.13 -27.51
C ALA A 10 -46.76 6.54 -26.08
N ALA A 11 -46.43 5.56 -25.25
CA ALA A 11 -45.79 5.81 -23.96
C ALA A 11 -44.31 6.16 -24.22
N LEU A 12 -43.95 7.44 -24.07
CA LEU A 12 -42.54 7.84 -23.96
C LEU A 12 -42.01 7.31 -22.65
N MET A 13 -41.23 6.26 -22.71
CA MET A 13 -40.30 5.91 -21.61
C MET A 13 -39.17 6.92 -21.65
N LEU A 14 -39.18 7.90 -20.75
CA LEU A 14 -37.96 8.65 -20.38
C LEU A 14 -37.03 7.70 -19.63
N THR A 15 -36.14 7.06 -20.34
CA THR A 15 -34.92 6.52 -19.70
C THR A 15 -34.06 7.74 -19.32
N GLY A 16 -34.20 8.17 -18.09
CA GLY A 16 -33.21 9.08 -17.51
C GLY A 16 -31.86 8.41 -17.58
N ALA A 17 -31.00 8.84 -18.47
CA ALA A 17 -29.59 8.55 -18.37
C ALA A 17 -29.16 9.17 -17.04
N LEU A 18 -28.83 8.33 -16.05
CA LEU A 18 -28.02 8.73 -14.93
C LEU A 18 -26.73 9.28 -15.55
N HIS A 19 -26.60 10.59 -15.60
CA HIS A 19 -25.31 11.20 -15.82
C HIS A 19 -24.46 10.74 -14.65
N ALA A 20 -23.48 9.90 -14.91
CA ALA A 20 -22.41 9.68 -13.95
C ALA A 20 -21.89 11.07 -13.59
N GLN A 21 -22.06 11.49 -12.35
CA GLN A 21 -21.44 12.73 -11.89
C GLN A 21 -19.93 12.51 -12.02
N ASP A 22 -19.24 13.53 -12.50
CA ASP A 22 -17.78 13.49 -12.51
C ASP A 22 -17.29 13.17 -11.09
N PRO A 23 -16.30 12.31 -10.92
CA PRO A 23 -15.81 11.94 -9.60
C PRO A 23 -15.32 13.19 -8.85
N TYR A 24 -15.68 13.29 -7.57
CA TYR A 24 -15.20 14.39 -6.73
C TYR A 24 -13.79 14.10 -6.24
N PHE A 25 -12.91 15.08 -6.39
CA PHE A 25 -11.57 15.07 -5.83
C PHE A 25 -11.44 16.20 -4.79
N PRO A 26 -10.93 15.90 -3.57
CA PRO A 26 -10.81 16.92 -2.55
C PRO A 26 -9.76 17.96 -2.89
N ALA A 27 -10.06 19.22 -2.60
CA ALA A 27 -9.09 20.30 -2.66
C ALA A 27 -7.91 20.03 -1.70
N PRO A 28 -6.75 20.71 -1.88
CA PRO A 28 -5.65 20.62 -0.94
C PRO A 28 -6.08 21.02 0.49
N GLY A 29 -5.57 20.26 1.48
CA GLY A 29 -5.88 20.47 2.89
C GLY A 29 -7.08 19.66 3.40
N ASP A 30 -6.96 19.18 4.63
CA ASP A 30 -7.90 18.20 5.20
C ASP A 30 -9.24 18.84 5.60
N GLU A 31 -9.21 20.09 6.04
CA GLU A 31 -10.41 20.87 6.38
C GLU A 31 -11.31 21.14 5.15
N ALA A 32 -10.70 21.27 3.97
CA ALA A 32 -11.39 21.52 2.71
C ALA A 32 -12.06 20.28 2.14
N TRP A 33 -11.75 19.07 2.66
CA TRP A 33 -12.35 17.84 2.17
C TRP A 33 -13.83 17.77 2.56
N GLU A 34 -14.71 17.70 1.55
CA GLU A 34 -16.15 17.67 1.78
C GLU A 34 -16.61 16.39 2.49
N ARG A 35 -17.49 16.58 3.46
CA ARG A 35 -18.13 15.48 4.20
C ARG A 35 -19.56 15.36 3.74
N ARG A 36 -20.06 14.13 3.59
CA ARG A 36 -21.44 13.82 3.21
C ARG A 36 -22.11 12.93 4.24
N ASP A 37 -23.41 13.12 4.39
CA ASP A 37 -24.24 12.23 5.20
C ASP A 37 -24.22 10.81 4.63
N ALA A 38 -24.01 9.80 5.49
CA ALA A 38 -23.84 8.41 5.10
C ALA A 38 -25.06 7.86 4.33
N ALA A 39 -26.29 8.18 4.77
CA ALA A 39 -27.50 7.75 4.06
C ALA A 39 -27.59 8.35 2.66
N SER A 40 -27.18 9.62 2.49
CA SER A 40 -27.17 10.27 1.19
C SER A 40 -26.17 9.65 0.23
N MET A 41 -25.19 8.92 0.75
CA MET A 41 -24.15 8.21 0.00
C MET A 41 -24.42 6.69 -0.08
N GLY A 42 -25.65 6.24 0.26
CA GLY A 42 -26.09 4.84 0.09
C GLY A 42 -25.52 3.91 1.16
N PHE A 43 -25.37 4.38 2.40
CA PHE A 43 -25.10 3.55 3.56
C PHE A 43 -26.30 3.51 4.50
N ASP A 44 -26.53 2.38 5.15
CA ASP A 44 -27.25 2.35 6.42
C ASP A 44 -26.40 3.02 7.50
N PRO A 45 -26.79 4.18 8.05
CA PRO A 45 -25.98 4.90 9.02
C PRO A 45 -25.67 4.11 10.28
N ALA A 46 -26.62 3.29 10.76
CA ALA A 46 -26.43 2.50 11.97
C ALA A 46 -25.44 1.34 11.73
N ALA A 47 -25.48 0.72 10.56
CA ALA A 47 -24.54 -0.33 10.19
C ALA A 47 -23.13 0.25 9.96
N LEU A 48 -23.02 1.44 9.35
CA LEU A 48 -21.73 2.12 9.18
C LEU A 48 -21.13 2.51 10.55
N GLU A 49 -21.93 3.07 11.47
CA GLU A 49 -21.50 3.38 12.83
C GLU A 49 -21.04 2.12 13.58
N ALA A 50 -21.72 0.98 13.39
CA ALA A 50 -21.29 -0.29 13.97
C ALA A 50 -19.96 -0.78 13.41
N ALA A 51 -19.69 -0.61 12.09
CA ALA A 51 -18.41 -0.94 11.50
C ALA A 51 -17.28 -0.06 12.05
N VAL A 52 -17.51 1.23 12.24
CA VAL A 52 -16.56 2.16 12.88
C VAL A 52 -16.30 1.75 14.34
N ALA A 53 -17.36 1.49 15.11
CA ALA A 53 -17.23 1.03 16.49
C ALA A 53 -16.43 -0.28 16.57
N PHE A 54 -16.66 -1.22 15.64
CA PHE A 54 -15.90 -2.45 15.55
C PHE A 54 -14.39 -2.19 15.33
N ALA A 55 -14.02 -1.25 14.46
CA ALA A 55 -12.62 -0.91 14.23
C ALA A 55 -11.95 -0.33 15.50
N ILE A 56 -12.68 0.48 16.27
CA ILE A 56 -12.20 1.07 17.52
C ILE A 56 -12.07 0.00 18.62
N GLU A 57 -13.08 -0.86 18.78
CA GLU A 57 -13.08 -1.92 19.81
C GLU A 57 -12.02 -2.98 19.59
N HIS A 58 -11.61 -3.19 18.33
CA HIS A 58 -10.59 -4.17 17.97
C HIS A 58 -9.25 -3.51 17.69
N GLU A 59 -8.82 -2.63 18.59
CA GLU A 59 -7.48 -2.04 18.55
C GLU A 59 -6.38 -3.09 18.45
N THR A 60 -5.35 -2.79 17.67
CA THR A 60 -4.16 -3.66 17.57
C THR A 60 -3.50 -3.86 18.94
N ARG A 61 -3.02 -5.07 19.19
CA ARG A 61 -2.24 -5.38 20.39
C ARG A 61 -0.79 -4.88 20.35
N HIS A 62 -0.36 -4.26 19.23
CA HIS A 62 0.94 -3.61 19.20
C HIS A 62 0.99 -2.47 20.23
N PRO A 63 2.02 -2.42 21.09
CA PRO A 63 2.10 -1.40 22.12
C PRO A 63 2.20 0.00 21.48
N PRO A 64 1.66 1.04 22.15
CA PRO A 64 1.80 2.41 21.67
C PRO A 64 3.27 2.82 21.49
N GLU A 65 4.14 2.44 22.41
CA GLU A 65 5.56 2.75 22.35
C GLU A 65 6.30 1.74 21.47
N LEU A 66 6.26 1.95 20.16
CA LEU A 66 6.94 1.07 19.17
C LEU A 66 8.46 1.01 19.42
N GLU A 67 9.08 2.08 19.95
CA GLU A 67 10.48 2.12 20.31
C GLU A 67 10.84 1.13 21.45
N ALA A 68 9.86 0.78 22.28
CA ALA A 68 10.05 -0.13 23.40
C ALA A 68 10.16 -1.61 22.98
N VAL A 69 9.97 -1.92 21.72
CA VAL A 69 10.01 -3.28 21.16
C VAL A 69 11.43 -3.71 20.83
N SER A 70 12.39 -3.38 21.70
CA SER A 70 13.76 -3.93 21.61
C SER A 70 13.76 -5.40 22.04
N PRO A 71 14.51 -6.29 21.34
CA PRO A 71 14.58 -7.72 21.64
C PRO A 71 15.09 -8.06 23.06
N ALA A 72 15.61 -7.09 23.80
CA ALA A 72 16.12 -7.25 25.16
C ALA A 72 15.06 -7.13 26.25
N ARG A 73 13.76 -6.93 25.92
CA ARG A 73 12.70 -6.76 26.93
C ARG A 73 11.85 -7.99 27.12
N ASP A 74 11.41 -8.11 28.35
CA ASP A 74 10.62 -9.13 28.98
C ASP A 74 9.57 -9.78 28.06
N LEU A 75 9.74 -11.07 27.78
CA LEU A 75 8.86 -11.90 26.98
C LEU A 75 7.45 -12.07 27.59
N THR A 76 7.18 -11.51 28.75
CA THR A 76 5.88 -11.61 29.44
C THR A 76 4.92 -10.50 29.05
N VAL A 77 5.37 -9.47 28.34
CA VAL A 77 4.54 -8.33 27.94
C VAL A 77 4.17 -8.44 26.45
N SER A 78 2.89 -8.69 26.22
CA SER A 78 2.08 -8.54 25.01
C SER A 78 2.80 -8.41 23.68
N VAL A 79 2.54 -9.36 22.82
CA VAL A 79 2.87 -9.50 21.38
C VAL A 79 3.81 -8.42 20.85
N PRO A 80 5.13 -8.62 20.98
CA PRO A 80 6.10 -7.76 20.33
C PRO A 80 5.83 -7.81 18.81
N LEU A 81 6.18 -6.74 18.11
CA LEU A 81 6.31 -6.78 16.67
C LEU A 81 7.05 -8.08 16.32
N THR A 82 6.45 -8.93 15.49
CA THR A 82 6.90 -10.32 15.31
C THR A 82 8.37 -10.43 14.92
N TRP A 83 8.93 -9.40 14.31
CA TRP A 83 10.33 -9.31 13.89
C TRP A 83 11.32 -8.99 15.03
N ALA A 84 10.86 -8.58 16.21
CA ALA A 84 11.78 -8.33 17.35
C ALA A 84 12.62 -9.55 17.75
N PHE A 85 12.18 -10.75 17.37
CA PHE A 85 12.88 -12.03 17.62
C PHE A 85 13.70 -12.52 16.41
N GLU A 86 13.73 -11.77 15.34
CA GLU A 86 14.52 -12.13 14.17
C GLU A 86 15.99 -11.80 14.35
N PRO A 87 16.89 -12.52 13.67
CA PRO A 87 18.28 -12.10 13.59
C PRO A 87 18.37 -10.67 13.02
N HIS A 88 19.31 -9.89 13.48
CA HIS A 88 19.49 -8.49 13.05
C HIS A 88 18.25 -7.58 13.28
N SER A 89 17.41 -7.87 14.26
CA SER A 89 16.15 -7.16 14.51
C SER A 89 16.30 -5.72 15.01
N SER A 90 17.49 -5.31 15.47
CA SER A 90 17.71 -3.96 16.02
C SER A 90 17.30 -2.89 15.01
N PRO A 91 16.48 -1.91 15.41
CA PRO A 91 16.15 -0.77 14.55
C PRO A 91 17.41 0.00 14.10
N ILE A 92 17.40 0.50 12.89
CA ILE A 92 18.45 1.33 12.29
C ILE A 92 17.88 2.60 11.64
N GLY A 93 16.59 2.85 11.82
CA GLY A 93 15.89 4.05 11.39
C GLY A 93 14.91 4.52 12.46
N PRO A 94 14.34 5.71 12.29
CA PRO A 94 13.43 6.27 13.26
C PRO A 94 12.20 5.37 13.48
N LEU A 95 11.77 5.31 14.73
CA LEU A 95 10.50 4.76 15.19
C LEU A 95 9.78 5.87 15.96
N GLN A 96 8.45 5.84 15.93
CA GLN A 96 7.60 6.78 16.64
C GLN A 96 6.51 6.04 17.38
N ALA A 97 6.11 6.53 18.55
CA ALA A 97 4.93 6.02 19.23
C ALA A 97 3.70 6.16 18.36
N ARG A 98 2.91 5.08 18.25
CA ARG A 98 1.68 5.07 17.48
C ARG A 98 0.54 5.84 18.16
N GLY A 99 -0.42 6.32 17.36
CA GLY A 99 -1.69 6.84 17.84
C GLY A 99 -2.68 5.74 18.27
N GLU A 100 -3.84 6.19 18.72
CA GLU A 100 -5.03 5.38 18.95
C GLU A 100 -5.66 4.94 17.60
N PRO A 101 -6.64 4.00 17.60
CA PRO A 101 -7.37 3.62 16.41
C PRO A 101 -7.97 4.84 15.70
N SER A 102 -7.66 4.99 14.43
CA SER A 102 -8.17 6.11 13.63
C SER A 102 -8.47 5.67 12.19
N GLY A 103 -9.25 6.44 11.48
CA GLY A 103 -9.53 6.15 10.08
C GLY A 103 -10.54 7.07 9.42
N LEU A 104 -10.75 6.79 8.13
CA LEU A 104 -11.67 7.49 7.24
C LEU A 104 -12.38 6.49 6.34
N ILE A 105 -13.65 6.76 6.03
CA ILE A 105 -14.40 6.06 4.98
C ILE A 105 -14.84 7.10 3.95
N ILE A 106 -14.53 6.82 2.69
CA ILE A 106 -14.76 7.74 1.57
C ILE A 106 -15.57 7.02 0.52
N ARG A 107 -16.65 7.62 0.06
CA ARG A 107 -17.45 7.13 -1.06
C ARG A 107 -17.71 8.24 -2.07
N GLY A 108 -17.53 7.97 -3.36
CA GLY A 108 -17.65 8.98 -4.40
C GLY A 108 -16.69 10.16 -4.21
N GLY A 109 -15.56 9.94 -3.54
CA GLY A 109 -14.59 10.98 -3.18
C GLY A 109 -14.90 11.73 -1.87
N TYR A 110 -16.12 11.64 -1.31
CA TYR A 110 -16.55 12.34 -0.09
C TYR A 110 -16.29 11.54 1.18
N ILE A 111 -15.89 12.19 2.25
CA ILE A 111 -15.80 11.56 3.58
C ILE A 111 -17.22 11.30 4.10
N VAL A 112 -17.52 10.04 4.45
CA VAL A 112 -18.81 9.62 5.01
C VAL A 112 -18.70 9.22 6.48
N ALA A 113 -17.52 8.86 6.94
CA ALA A 113 -17.21 8.64 8.36
C ALA A 113 -15.73 8.91 8.62
N GLU A 114 -15.42 9.37 9.82
CA GLU A 114 -14.06 9.55 10.33
C GLU A 114 -14.02 9.34 11.83
N TRP A 115 -12.91 8.83 12.37
CA TRP A 115 -12.75 8.59 13.80
C TRP A 115 -11.30 8.69 14.24
N GLY A 116 -11.10 8.93 15.54
CA GLY A 116 -9.78 9.09 16.16
C GLY A 116 -9.11 10.39 15.73
N GLU A 117 -7.82 10.32 15.48
CA GLU A 117 -6.98 11.45 15.05
C GLU A 117 -6.45 11.19 13.62
N PRO A 118 -7.28 11.31 12.57
CA PRO A 118 -6.89 10.99 11.20
C PRO A 118 -5.80 11.92 10.64
N GLU A 119 -5.66 13.14 11.17
CA GLU A 119 -4.61 14.10 10.85
C GLU A 119 -3.24 13.71 11.40
N ARG A 120 -3.20 12.81 12.39
CA ARG A 120 -1.95 12.41 13.03
C ARG A 120 -1.00 11.74 12.03
N VAL A 121 0.22 12.25 11.96
CA VAL A 121 1.31 11.66 11.17
C VAL A 121 1.89 10.49 11.94
N ASP A 122 1.62 9.29 11.46
CA ASP A 122 2.07 8.03 12.05
C ASP A 122 2.84 7.17 11.05
N MET A 123 3.65 6.24 11.56
CA MET A 123 4.30 5.21 10.73
C MET A 123 3.24 4.37 10.03
N THR A 124 3.40 4.15 8.72
CA THR A 124 2.48 3.31 7.96
C THR A 124 3.07 1.95 7.57
N PHE A 125 4.32 1.69 7.98
CA PHE A 125 5.05 0.46 7.71
C PHE A 125 4.99 0.07 6.23
N SER A 126 4.50 -1.12 5.92
CA SER A 126 4.57 -1.68 4.57
C SER A 126 3.67 -1.02 3.53
N ILE A 127 2.76 -0.12 3.89
CA ILE A 127 2.11 0.75 2.89
C ILE A 127 3.17 1.60 2.16
N THR A 128 4.31 1.88 2.78
CA THR A 128 5.49 2.48 2.14
C THR A 128 5.87 1.80 0.83
N LYS A 129 5.68 0.49 0.71
CA LYS A 129 5.99 -0.27 -0.51
C LYS A 129 5.14 0.16 -1.70
N THR A 130 3.89 0.55 -1.46
CA THR A 130 3.02 1.07 -2.51
C THR A 130 3.51 2.42 -3.02
N PHE A 131 3.97 3.31 -2.14
CA PHE A 131 4.61 4.55 -2.56
C PHE A 131 5.86 4.28 -3.41
N LEU A 132 6.69 3.32 -3.00
CA LEU A 132 7.84 2.90 -3.79
C LEU A 132 7.43 2.34 -5.16
N SER A 133 6.39 1.50 -5.21
CA SER A 133 5.83 1.01 -6.47
C SER A 133 5.41 2.16 -7.37
N HIS A 134 4.69 3.16 -6.87
CA HIS A 134 4.30 4.32 -7.67
C HIS A 134 5.52 5.11 -8.18
N VAL A 135 6.56 5.28 -7.36
CA VAL A 135 7.81 5.94 -7.82
C VAL A 135 8.50 5.13 -8.93
N VAL A 136 8.53 3.80 -8.82
CA VAL A 136 9.05 2.95 -9.92
C VAL A 136 8.17 3.08 -11.17
N GLY A 137 6.85 3.22 -10.99
CA GLY A 137 5.91 3.51 -12.07
C GLY A 137 6.20 4.81 -12.80
N LEU A 138 6.52 5.86 -12.05
CA LEU A 138 6.96 7.13 -12.65
C LEU A 138 8.25 6.96 -13.47
N ALA A 139 9.20 6.14 -13.01
CA ALA A 139 10.42 5.86 -13.77
C ALA A 139 10.13 5.10 -15.07
N ALA A 140 9.15 4.19 -15.07
CA ALA A 140 8.71 3.50 -16.27
C ALA A 140 7.97 4.45 -17.24
N ASP A 141 7.08 5.29 -16.72
CA ASP A 141 6.33 6.27 -17.51
C ASP A 141 7.25 7.35 -18.14
N ASP A 142 8.30 7.72 -17.44
CA ASP A 142 9.32 8.66 -17.95
C ASP A 142 10.32 8.01 -18.93
N GLY A 143 10.23 6.68 -19.14
CA GLY A 143 11.16 5.92 -19.98
C GLY A 143 12.57 5.77 -19.39
N LEU A 144 12.75 6.05 -18.09
CA LEU A 144 13.99 5.81 -17.35
C LEU A 144 14.21 4.30 -17.14
N ILE A 145 13.14 3.53 -17.06
CA ILE A 145 13.11 2.07 -17.14
C ILE A 145 12.46 1.74 -18.49
N GLY A 146 13.18 1.01 -19.35
CA GLY A 146 12.71 0.70 -20.70
C GLY A 146 11.57 -0.31 -20.70
N ASP A 147 11.71 -1.39 -19.92
CA ASP A 147 10.70 -2.42 -19.70
C ASP A 147 10.85 -2.96 -18.26
N VAL A 148 9.74 -3.21 -17.58
CA VAL A 148 9.76 -3.80 -16.23
C VAL A 148 10.34 -5.22 -16.22
N HIS A 149 10.41 -5.88 -17.36
CA HIS A 149 11.07 -7.18 -17.54
C HIS A 149 12.57 -7.08 -17.85
N ASP A 150 13.12 -5.88 -18.00
CA ASP A 150 14.56 -5.67 -18.09
C ASP A 150 15.22 -6.05 -16.76
N ALA A 151 16.46 -6.56 -16.85
CA ALA A 151 17.29 -6.75 -15.67
C ALA A 151 17.59 -5.42 -14.98
N VAL A 152 17.57 -5.40 -13.65
CA VAL A 152 17.85 -4.18 -12.86
C VAL A 152 19.33 -3.79 -12.89
N ALA A 153 20.23 -4.78 -12.94
CA ALA A 153 21.66 -4.56 -12.81
C ALA A 153 22.23 -3.50 -13.76
N PRO A 154 21.85 -3.40 -15.05
CA PRO A 154 22.38 -2.36 -15.96
C PRO A 154 22.00 -0.92 -15.55
N TYR A 155 21.00 -0.73 -14.73
CA TYR A 155 20.52 0.58 -14.28
C TYR A 155 21.20 1.05 -12.98
N VAL A 156 21.93 0.15 -12.29
CA VAL A 156 22.42 0.38 -10.93
C VAL A 156 23.93 0.24 -10.86
N ASP A 157 24.62 1.31 -10.52
CA ASP A 157 26.09 1.28 -10.30
C ASP A 157 26.40 0.87 -8.84
N ASP A 158 26.05 -0.38 -8.50
CA ASP A 158 26.33 -0.98 -7.20
C ASP A 158 26.65 -2.46 -7.37
N ALA A 159 27.84 -2.87 -6.91
CA ALA A 159 28.35 -4.22 -7.09
C ALA A 159 27.43 -5.33 -6.57
N ARG A 160 26.54 -5.01 -5.60
CA ARG A 160 25.59 -5.96 -5.04
C ARG A 160 24.55 -6.43 -6.06
N PHE A 161 24.28 -5.65 -7.11
CA PHE A 161 23.38 -6.03 -8.21
C PHE A 161 24.08 -6.83 -9.30
N HIS A 162 25.42 -6.81 -9.35
CA HIS A 162 26.22 -7.43 -10.41
C HIS A 162 26.80 -8.81 -10.03
N THR A 163 26.30 -9.43 -8.96
CA THR A 163 26.65 -10.82 -8.66
C THR A 163 26.04 -11.77 -9.70
N PRO A 164 26.60 -12.98 -9.93
CA PRO A 164 26.01 -13.93 -10.88
C PRO A 164 24.53 -14.25 -10.60
N HIS A 165 24.14 -14.25 -9.32
CA HIS A 165 22.75 -14.51 -8.89
C HIS A 165 21.83 -13.29 -9.13
N ASN A 166 22.29 -12.07 -8.81
CA ASN A 166 21.46 -10.87 -8.85
C ASN A 166 21.36 -10.24 -10.24
N THR A 167 22.35 -10.45 -11.11
CA THR A 167 22.41 -9.85 -12.45
C THR A 167 21.14 -10.09 -13.31
N PRO A 168 20.50 -11.27 -13.32
CA PRO A 168 19.31 -11.52 -14.13
C PRO A 168 18.01 -11.03 -13.53
N ILE A 169 18.01 -10.50 -12.30
CA ILE A 169 16.80 -10.07 -11.60
C ILE A 169 16.17 -8.88 -12.33
N THR A 170 14.85 -8.96 -12.59
CA THR A 170 14.09 -7.92 -13.28
C THR A 170 13.34 -6.99 -12.31
N TRP A 171 12.92 -5.84 -12.79
CA TRP A 171 12.07 -4.91 -12.04
C TRP A 171 10.73 -5.57 -11.64
N ASP A 172 10.08 -6.29 -12.57
CA ASP A 172 8.85 -7.05 -12.28
C ASP A 172 9.05 -8.02 -11.11
N GLN A 173 10.14 -8.78 -11.11
CA GLN A 173 10.45 -9.72 -10.04
C GLN A 173 10.68 -9.01 -8.69
N MET A 174 11.30 -7.83 -8.68
CA MET A 174 11.47 -7.05 -7.46
C MET A 174 10.14 -6.51 -6.95
N LEU A 175 9.30 -5.95 -7.84
CA LEU A 175 7.97 -5.42 -7.51
C LEU A 175 7.02 -6.50 -6.98
N ARG A 176 7.08 -7.72 -7.53
CA ARG A 176 6.27 -8.88 -7.11
C ARG A 176 6.86 -9.64 -5.93
N GLN A 177 8.01 -9.24 -5.43
CA GLN A 177 8.76 -9.95 -4.38
C GLN A 177 9.07 -11.42 -4.73
N THR A 178 9.38 -11.67 -6.00
CA THR A 178 9.86 -12.96 -6.52
C THR A 178 11.33 -12.91 -6.92
N SER A 179 12.03 -11.80 -6.63
CA SER A 179 13.39 -11.55 -7.12
C SER A 179 14.43 -12.53 -6.58
N GLY A 180 14.23 -13.09 -5.38
CA GLY A 180 15.28 -13.84 -4.73
C GLY A 180 16.57 -13.04 -4.49
N TRP A 181 16.57 -11.69 -4.63
CA TRP A 181 17.76 -10.86 -4.46
C TRP A 181 18.53 -11.26 -3.20
N TRP A 182 19.84 -11.42 -3.33
CA TRP A 182 20.68 -11.93 -2.27
C TRP A 182 21.85 -11.01 -1.99
N GLY A 183 21.95 -10.61 -0.72
CA GLY A 183 23.00 -9.71 -0.26
C GLY A 183 22.67 -9.15 1.11
N GLU A 184 23.42 -8.13 1.48
CA GLU A 184 23.24 -7.33 2.68
C GLU A 184 23.09 -5.86 2.27
N LEU A 185 22.10 -5.20 2.84
CA LEU A 185 21.89 -3.76 2.74
C LEU A 185 21.79 -3.15 4.13
N PHE A 186 22.57 -2.10 4.35
CA PHE A 186 22.51 -1.30 5.59
C PHE A 186 22.64 -2.16 6.87
N GLY A 187 23.50 -3.20 6.84
CA GLY A 187 23.70 -4.12 7.95
C GLY A 187 22.58 -5.17 8.14
N LYS A 188 21.68 -5.29 7.16
CA LYS A 188 20.58 -6.26 7.17
C LYS A 188 20.75 -7.25 6.00
N PRO A 189 21.12 -8.51 6.26
CA PRO A 189 21.19 -9.53 5.21
C PRO A 189 19.78 -10.01 4.85
N ALA A 190 19.56 -10.31 3.56
CA ALA A 190 18.26 -10.73 3.04
C ALA A 190 17.70 -11.98 3.74
N TRP A 191 18.55 -12.90 4.16
CA TRP A 191 18.14 -14.11 4.87
C TRP A 191 17.61 -13.87 6.30
N ALA A 192 17.93 -12.70 6.90
CA ALA A 192 17.53 -12.39 8.27
C ALA A 192 16.11 -11.83 8.37
N ASP A 193 15.51 -11.43 7.25
CA ASP A 193 14.13 -10.94 7.23
C ASP A 193 13.14 -12.12 7.21
N ARG A 194 12.30 -12.20 8.23
CA ARG A 194 11.24 -13.21 8.40
C ARG A 194 11.72 -14.65 8.18
N PRO A 195 12.85 -15.06 8.78
CA PRO A 195 13.29 -16.44 8.65
C PRO A 195 12.23 -17.38 9.19
N GLN A 196 12.01 -18.50 8.51
CA GLN A 196 11.03 -19.49 8.97
C GLN A 196 11.33 -19.92 10.41
N ARG A 197 10.39 -19.76 11.32
CA ARG A 197 10.55 -20.16 12.71
C ARG A 197 10.81 -21.68 12.79
N GLY A 198 11.88 -22.05 13.47
CA GLY A 198 12.28 -23.45 13.60
C GLY A 198 12.93 -24.05 12.36
N ALA A 199 13.18 -23.27 11.32
CA ALA A 199 13.99 -23.73 10.20
C ALA A 199 15.39 -24.11 10.71
N PRO A 200 15.94 -25.28 10.35
CA PRO A 200 17.29 -25.63 10.72
C PRO A 200 18.27 -24.64 10.10
N ALA A 201 19.39 -24.39 10.77
CA ALA A 201 20.44 -23.50 10.24
C ALA A 201 20.86 -23.86 8.79
N SER A 202 20.69 -25.11 8.38
CA SER A 202 20.90 -25.56 7.00
C SER A 202 19.93 -24.93 5.99
N ALA A 203 18.71 -24.55 6.39
CA ALA A 203 17.77 -23.86 5.50
C ALA A 203 18.20 -22.40 5.25
N LEU A 204 18.86 -21.78 6.24
CA LEU A 204 19.50 -20.46 6.08
C LEU A 204 20.75 -20.50 5.18
N ILE A 205 21.35 -21.68 5.01
CA ILE A 205 22.54 -21.94 4.20
C ILE A 205 22.16 -22.37 2.77
N ALA A 206 20.90 -22.74 2.52
CA ALA A 206 20.46 -23.26 1.21
C ALA A 206 20.59 -22.23 0.07
N GLY A 207 20.80 -20.96 0.41
CA GLY A 207 20.86 -19.87 -0.56
C GLY A 207 19.46 -19.37 -0.94
N PRO A 208 19.41 -18.31 -1.75
CA PRO A 208 18.15 -17.75 -2.21
C PRO A 208 17.46 -18.66 -3.23
N PRO A 209 16.13 -18.56 -3.39
CA PRO A 209 15.46 -19.14 -4.54
C PRO A 209 15.98 -18.49 -5.84
N GLU A 210 15.95 -19.23 -6.93
CA GLU A 210 16.25 -18.68 -8.25
C GLU A 210 15.34 -17.49 -8.56
N PRO A 211 15.84 -16.41 -9.18
CA PRO A 211 15.03 -15.26 -9.53
C PRO A 211 13.76 -15.65 -10.31
N GLY A 212 12.63 -15.17 -9.85
CA GLY A 212 11.32 -15.44 -10.45
C GLY A 212 10.67 -16.78 -10.08
N SER A 213 11.32 -17.62 -9.28
CA SER A 213 10.83 -18.99 -9.01
C SER A 213 9.90 -19.11 -7.81
N ALA A 214 9.88 -18.15 -6.90
CA ALA A 214 9.07 -18.18 -5.68
C ALA A 214 8.77 -16.78 -5.16
N TYR A 215 7.59 -16.63 -4.58
CA TYR A 215 7.23 -15.44 -3.81
C TYR A 215 7.83 -15.53 -2.40
N GLU A 216 8.53 -14.48 -2.00
CA GLU A 216 9.07 -14.35 -0.65
C GLU A 216 9.04 -12.88 -0.21
N TYR A 217 8.12 -12.56 0.69
CA TYR A 217 7.96 -11.21 1.22
C TYR A 217 9.19 -10.84 2.06
N ASN A 218 9.99 -9.86 1.60
CA ASN A 218 11.29 -9.57 2.17
C ASN A 218 11.65 -8.08 2.06
N ASP A 219 11.82 -7.41 3.22
CA ASP A 219 12.06 -5.97 3.26
C ASP A 219 13.47 -5.57 2.83
N VAL A 220 14.48 -6.45 2.95
CA VAL A 220 15.82 -6.17 2.40
C VAL A 220 15.75 -6.09 0.87
N ARG A 221 14.97 -6.96 0.23
CA ARG A 221 14.76 -6.94 -1.22
C ARG A 221 13.99 -5.71 -1.67
N VAL A 222 13.04 -5.25 -0.86
CA VAL A 222 12.33 -3.99 -1.12
C VAL A 222 13.27 -2.78 -0.94
N ASN A 223 14.16 -2.81 0.04
CA ASN A 223 15.21 -1.78 0.18
C ASN A 223 16.18 -1.80 -1.03
N ALA A 224 16.48 -2.97 -1.61
CA ALA A 224 17.23 -3.06 -2.84
C ALA A 224 16.47 -2.42 -4.02
N LEU A 225 15.15 -2.59 -4.11
CA LEU A 225 14.33 -1.88 -5.11
C LEU A 225 14.37 -0.36 -4.90
N ALA A 226 14.30 0.12 -3.65
CA ALA A 226 14.40 1.55 -3.34
C ALA A 226 15.76 2.13 -3.76
N LEU A 227 16.86 1.40 -3.48
CA LEU A 227 18.19 1.78 -3.93
C LEU A 227 18.29 1.79 -5.45
N ALA A 228 17.72 0.80 -6.13
CA ALA A 228 17.72 0.75 -7.59
C ALA A 228 16.95 1.94 -8.20
N ALA A 229 15.77 2.26 -7.67
CA ALA A 229 14.99 3.42 -8.09
C ALA A 229 15.77 4.74 -7.87
N LEU A 230 16.49 4.87 -6.74
CA LEU A 230 17.34 6.02 -6.45
C LEU A 230 18.45 6.19 -7.52
N HIS A 231 19.08 5.09 -7.95
CA HIS A 231 20.08 5.10 -9.03
C HIS A 231 19.49 5.52 -10.39
N VAL A 232 18.22 5.12 -10.65
CA VAL A 232 17.52 5.49 -11.89
C VAL A 232 17.20 6.98 -11.94
N PHE A 233 16.62 7.51 -10.85
CA PHE A 233 16.27 8.94 -10.79
C PHE A 233 17.45 9.87 -10.55
N ARG A 234 18.48 9.41 -9.86
CA ARG A 234 19.62 10.22 -9.41
C ARG A 234 19.19 11.47 -8.64
N ARG A 235 18.08 11.35 -7.95
CA ARG A 235 17.45 12.36 -7.10
C ARG A 235 16.79 11.68 -5.91
N PRO A 236 16.67 12.32 -4.74
CA PRO A 236 15.96 11.77 -3.59
C PRO A 236 14.53 11.33 -3.97
N LEU A 237 14.17 10.08 -3.68
CA LEU A 237 12.84 9.56 -4.01
C LEU A 237 11.68 10.33 -3.33
N PRO A 238 11.83 10.85 -2.08
CA PRO A 238 10.81 11.72 -1.48
C PRO A 238 10.51 12.97 -2.31
N ASP A 239 11.52 13.57 -2.97
CA ASP A 239 11.32 14.75 -3.81
C ASP A 239 10.53 14.40 -5.07
N ILE A 240 10.86 13.27 -5.70
CA ILE A 240 10.11 12.75 -6.87
C ILE A 240 8.65 12.48 -6.48
N LEU A 241 8.43 11.77 -5.37
CA LEU A 241 7.09 11.46 -4.89
C LEU A 241 6.30 12.74 -4.60
N ARG A 242 6.92 13.73 -3.96
CA ARG A 242 6.30 15.02 -3.63
C ARG A 242 5.85 15.73 -4.89
N GLU A 243 6.77 15.97 -5.81
CA GLU A 243 6.52 16.76 -7.03
C GLU A 243 5.48 16.10 -7.95
N ARG A 244 5.53 14.76 -8.07
CA ARG A 244 4.81 14.04 -9.11
C ARG A 244 3.48 13.43 -8.65
N ILE A 245 3.31 13.23 -7.33
CA ILE A 245 2.12 12.59 -6.78
C ILE A 245 1.54 13.39 -5.61
N MET A 246 2.32 13.65 -4.55
CA MET A 246 1.74 14.15 -3.30
C MET A 246 1.23 15.59 -3.42
N ASP A 247 1.99 16.48 -4.05
CA ASP A 247 1.54 17.86 -4.31
C ASP A 247 0.33 17.90 -5.28
N PRO A 248 0.35 17.19 -6.43
CA PRO A 248 -0.82 17.11 -7.31
C PRO A 248 -2.10 16.58 -6.65
N VAL A 249 -2.01 15.57 -5.76
CA VAL A 249 -3.19 15.08 -5.04
C VAL A 249 -3.59 15.98 -3.86
N GLY A 250 -2.85 17.05 -3.60
CA GLY A 250 -3.13 17.99 -2.52
C GLY A 250 -2.84 17.46 -1.12
N ALA A 251 -1.89 16.55 -0.99
CA ALA A 251 -1.46 16.02 0.30
C ALA A 251 -0.82 17.11 1.18
N SER A 252 -0.84 16.89 2.50
CA SER A 252 -0.19 17.78 3.46
C SER A 252 1.33 17.83 3.24
N PRO A 253 2.03 18.87 3.69
CA PRO A 253 3.49 18.89 3.66
C PRO A 253 4.14 18.04 4.76
N ASP A 254 3.35 17.46 5.68
CA ASP A 254 3.84 16.92 6.96
C ASP A 254 4.32 15.47 6.86
N TRP A 255 3.99 14.75 5.78
CA TRP A 255 4.50 13.40 5.58
C TRP A 255 6.01 13.39 5.37
N VAL A 256 6.67 12.34 5.86
CA VAL A 256 8.11 12.14 5.72
C VAL A 256 8.41 10.69 5.33
N TRP A 257 9.26 10.50 4.33
CA TRP A 257 9.76 9.19 3.95
C TRP A 257 11.21 9.03 4.40
N HIS A 258 11.40 8.30 5.47
CA HIS A 258 12.70 8.10 6.10
C HIS A 258 13.47 6.94 5.48
N GLY A 259 14.79 7.10 5.43
CA GLY A 259 15.74 6.00 5.26
C GLY A 259 16.19 5.43 6.61
N TYR A 260 17.40 4.90 6.64
CA TYR A 260 18.10 4.43 7.82
C TYR A 260 19.29 5.33 8.14
N ASP A 261 19.78 5.27 9.38
CA ASP A 261 20.92 6.06 9.84
C ASP A 261 22.21 5.79 9.03
N ASN A 262 22.29 4.61 8.41
CA ASN A 262 23.42 4.14 7.61
C ASN A 262 23.08 3.93 6.12
N SER A 263 21.99 4.54 5.61
CA SER A 263 21.55 4.37 4.22
C SER A 263 21.96 5.51 3.28
N ALA A 264 22.95 6.32 3.69
CA ALA A 264 23.57 7.30 2.80
C ALA A 264 24.39 6.58 1.73
N VAL A 265 24.18 6.97 0.47
CA VAL A 265 24.90 6.46 -0.70
C VAL A 265 25.38 7.62 -1.57
N GLU A 266 26.51 7.43 -2.25
CA GLU A 266 27.07 8.41 -3.18
C GLU A 266 26.61 8.08 -4.61
N ILE A 267 25.96 9.03 -5.27
CA ILE A 267 25.56 8.92 -6.68
C ILE A 267 26.00 10.22 -7.38
N ASP A 268 26.81 10.10 -8.41
CA ASP A 268 27.37 11.23 -9.18
C ASP A 268 28.14 12.28 -8.32
N GLY A 269 28.69 11.85 -7.18
CA GLY A 269 29.43 12.72 -6.26
C GLY A 269 28.51 13.49 -5.28
N GLU A 270 27.22 13.17 -5.24
CA GLU A 270 26.28 13.68 -4.26
C GLU A 270 25.84 12.59 -3.29
N THR A 271 25.81 12.94 -2.00
CA THR A 271 25.32 12.02 -0.96
C THR A 271 23.78 12.07 -0.91
N MET A 272 23.13 10.92 -1.11
CA MET A 272 21.69 10.77 -1.05
C MET A 272 21.30 9.69 -0.04
N ILE A 273 20.12 9.82 0.56
CA ILE A 273 19.59 8.79 1.45
C ILE A 273 18.74 7.81 0.64
N SER A 274 19.11 6.53 0.68
CA SER A 274 18.23 5.47 0.21
C SER A 274 17.14 5.25 1.25
N VAL A 275 15.89 5.45 0.85
CA VAL A 275 14.74 5.35 1.77
C VAL A 275 14.45 3.91 2.18
N SER A 276 13.86 3.72 3.37
CA SER A 276 13.33 2.43 3.77
C SER A 276 12.08 2.09 2.96
N GLY A 277 12.04 0.91 2.38
CA GLY A 277 10.90 0.43 1.60
C GLY A 277 9.75 -0.13 2.43
N GLY A 278 9.88 -0.26 3.76
CA GLY A 278 8.82 -0.93 4.53
C GLY A 278 8.79 -0.69 6.03
N GLY A 279 9.77 -0.01 6.60
CA GLY A 279 9.81 0.30 8.03
C GLY A 279 10.05 -0.92 8.94
N HIS A 280 10.53 -2.06 8.42
CA HIS A 280 10.78 -3.27 9.20
C HIS A 280 11.79 -3.02 10.34
N TRP A 281 12.82 -2.21 10.09
CA TRP A 281 13.82 -1.81 11.09
C TRP A 281 13.77 -0.32 11.40
N GLY A 282 12.57 0.24 11.41
CA GLY A 282 12.35 1.68 11.47
C GLY A 282 12.40 2.34 10.10
N GLY A 283 12.23 3.66 10.06
CA GLY A 283 12.13 4.41 8.82
C GLY A 283 10.83 4.11 8.05
N GLY A 284 10.84 4.32 6.74
CA GLY A 284 9.65 4.20 5.91
C GLY A 284 8.78 5.46 5.94
N MET A 285 7.54 5.35 5.48
CA MET A 285 6.62 6.48 5.37
C MET A 285 5.90 6.76 6.69
N PHE A 286 5.98 8.02 7.14
CA PHE A 286 5.20 8.59 8.22
C PHE A 286 4.22 9.56 7.59
N ILE A 287 2.90 9.38 7.81
CA ILE A 287 1.88 10.04 7.01
C ILE A 287 0.54 10.02 7.75
N SER A 288 -0.33 11.00 7.47
CA SER A 288 -1.68 11.08 8.02
C SER A 288 -2.62 10.06 7.36
N ALA A 289 -3.78 9.80 7.99
CA ALA A 289 -4.82 8.99 7.36
C ALA A 289 -5.49 9.73 6.19
N TYR A 290 -5.55 11.05 6.22
CA TYR A 290 -6.03 11.86 5.11
C TYR A 290 -5.16 11.71 3.86
N ASP A 291 -3.85 11.81 4.02
CA ASP A 291 -2.93 11.64 2.89
C ASP A 291 -2.90 10.20 2.36
N LEU A 292 -3.06 9.20 3.24
CA LEU A 292 -3.28 7.81 2.82
C LEU A 292 -4.57 7.64 2.03
N ALA A 293 -5.63 8.36 2.40
CA ALA A 293 -6.90 8.35 1.68
C ALA A 293 -6.79 8.97 0.28
N ARG A 294 -5.98 10.03 0.11
CA ARG A 294 -5.65 10.61 -1.20
C ARG A 294 -4.92 9.59 -2.09
N LEU A 295 -3.97 8.85 -1.52
CA LEU A 295 -3.33 7.73 -2.22
C LEU A 295 -4.35 6.65 -2.60
N GLY A 296 -5.29 6.33 -1.71
CA GLY A 296 -6.37 5.38 -1.97
C GLY A 296 -7.27 5.82 -3.13
N LEU A 297 -7.67 7.11 -3.17
CA LEU A 297 -8.44 7.68 -4.28
C LEU A 297 -7.65 7.67 -5.60
N LEU A 298 -6.36 7.98 -5.58
CA LEU A 298 -5.50 7.86 -6.76
C LEU A 298 -5.47 6.41 -7.27
N GLY A 299 -5.40 5.45 -6.36
CA GLY A 299 -5.49 4.02 -6.69
C GLY A 299 -6.86 3.63 -7.27
N LEU A 300 -7.94 4.11 -6.66
CA LEU A 300 -9.32 3.89 -7.11
C LEU A 300 -9.54 4.37 -8.55
N HIS A 301 -8.99 5.54 -8.87
CA HIS A 301 -9.07 6.17 -10.20
C HIS A 301 -7.89 5.81 -11.12
N ARG A 302 -7.13 4.75 -10.80
CA ARG A 302 -6.06 4.20 -11.64
C ARG A 302 -5.09 5.27 -12.14
N GLY A 303 -4.60 6.11 -11.21
CA GLY A 303 -3.60 7.14 -11.48
C GLY A 303 -4.13 8.43 -12.08
N VAL A 304 -5.44 8.61 -12.16
CA VAL A 304 -6.06 9.89 -12.56
C VAL A 304 -6.48 10.66 -11.30
N TRP A 305 -6.16 11.95 -11.27
CA TRP A 305 -6.59 12.88 -10.23
C TRP A 305 -7.13 14.15 -10.88
N ASP A 306 -8.40 14.46 -10.65
CA ASP A 306 -9.10 15.64 -11.18
C ASP A 306 -8.84 15.89 -12.69
N GLY A 307 -8.93 14.83 -13.48
CA GLY A 307 -8.70 14.85 -14.92
C GLY A 307 -7.23 14.81 -15.36
N GLU A 308 -6.27 14.92 -14.45
CA GLU A 308 -4.85 14.78 -14.73
C GLU A 308 -4.37 13.35 -14.49
N ARG A 309 -3.59 12.80 -15.41
CA ARG A 309 -2.99 11.48 -15.26
C ARG A 309 -1.61 11.59 -14.63
N LEU A 310 -1.48 11.18 -13.37
CA LEU A 310 -0.22 11.20 -12.62
C LEU A 310 0.61 9.93 -12.82
N LEU A 311 -0.05 8.78 -13.06
CA LEU A 311 0.56 7.50 -13.39
C LEU A 311 -0.21 6.86 -14.53
N SER A 312 0.47 6.14 -15.42
CA SER A 312 -0.15 5.54 -16.59
C SER A 312 -1.15 4.44 -16.22
N ASP A 313 -2.15 4.25 -17.07
CA ASP A 313 -3.09 3.14 -16.97
C ASP A 313 -2.38 1.79 -17.15
N ALA A 314 -1.35 1.75 -17.99
CA ALA A 314 -0.51 0.57 -18.19
C ALA A 314 0.20 0.16 -16.89
N TRP A 315 0.69 1.14 -16.11
CA TRP A 315 1.27 0.85 -14.79
C TRP A 315 0.23 0.24 -13.83
N PHE A 316 -0.98 0.82 -13.77
CA PHE A 316 -2.05 0.27 -12.94
C PHE A 316 -2.51 -1.11 -13.42
N GLU A 317 -2.58 -1.36 -14.71
CA GLU A 317 -2.88 -2.68 -15.25
C GLU A 317 -1.85 -3.72 -14.80
N ALA A 318 -0.56 -3.42 -14.93
CA ALA A 318 0.52 -4.30 -14.49
C ALA A 318 0.51 -4.50 -12.96
N SER A 319 0.34 -3.42 -12.19
CA SER A 319 0.38 -3.44 -10.74
C SER A 319 -0.81 -4.18 -10.12
N LEU A 320 -1.98 -4.14 -10.76
CA LEU A 320 -3.20 -4.81 -10.34
C LEU A 320 -3.39 -6.19 -11.04
N THR A 321 -2.35 -6.71 -11.66
CA THR A 321 -2.32 -8.09 -12.17
C THR A 321 -1.72 -9.01 -11.11
N PRO A 322 -2.42 -10.07 -10.68
CA PRO A 322 -1.93 -11.05 -9.71
C PRO A 322 -0.64 -11.72 -10.15
N GLY A 323 0.26 -11.95 -9.18
CA GLY A 323 1.51 -12.67 -9.42
C GLY A 323 1.28 -14.18 -9.56
N GLU A 324 2.04 -14.85 -10.43
CA GLU A 324 1.95 -16.29 -10.65
C GLU A 324 2.17 -17.10 -9.36
N HIS A 325 3.15 -16.71 -8.54
CA HIS A 325 3.52 -17.40 -7.31
C HIS A 325 2.79 -16.88 -6.06
N ALA A 326 1.99 -15.81 -6.20
CA ALA A 326 1.21 -15.22 -5.12
C ALA A 326 -0.03 -14.53 -5.70
N PRO A 327 -1.14 -15.26 -5.91
CA PRO A 327 -2.35 -14.67 -6.51
C PRO A 327 -2.94 -13.53 -5.67
N GLY A 328 -2.63 -13.47 -4.37
CA GLY A 328 -3.01 -12.37 -3.48
C GLY A 328 -2.08 -11.16 -3.53
N TYR A 329 -1.08 -11.08 -4.44
CA TYR A 329 -0.10 -10.00 -4.46
C TYR A 329 0.22 -9.51 -5.87
N GLY A 330 0.24 -8.20 -6.05
CA GLY A 330 0.60 -7.50 -7.29
C GLY A 330 1.93 -6.74 -7.14
N TYR A 331 2.01 -5.53 -7.68
CA TYR A 331 3.16 -4.64 -7.48
C TYR A 331 3.02 -3.89 -6.15
N MET A 332 3.41 -4.54 -5.04
CA MET A 332 3.38 -3.99 -3.68
C MET A 332 1.97 -3.65 -3.16
N ASN A 333 0.95 -4.32 -3.67
CA ASN A 333 -0.44 -4.25 -3.22
C ASN A 333 -0.99 -5.67 -3.03
N PHE A 334 -2.08 -5.77 -2.27
CA PHE A 334 -2.72 -7.03 -1.93
C PHE A 334 -4.09 -7.13 -2.58
N PHE A 335 -4.40 -8.28 -3.16
CA PHE A 335 -5.76 -8.62 -3.60
C PHE A 335 -6.50 -9.35 -2.49
N LEU A 336 -7.82 -9.19 -2.46
CA LEU A 336 -8.67 -9.70 -1.38
C LEU A 336 -9.56 -10.86 -1.81
N ASN A 337 -9.63 -11.13 -3.11
CA ASN A 337 -10.60 -12.05 -3.68
C ASN A 337 -10.08 -12.55 -5.04
N GLN A 338 -9.03 -13.36 -5.02
CA GLN A 338 -8.49 -14.00 -6.22
C GLN A 338 -8.61 -15.52 -6.15
N PRO A 339 -8.80 -16.22 -7.28
CA PRO A 339 -8.69 -17.67 -7.32
C PRO A 339 -7.36 -18.14 -6.72
N GLY A 340 -7.40 -19.17 -5.87
CA GLY A 340 -6.22 -19.65 -5.15
C GLY A 340 -5.99 -19.01 -3.78
N MET A 341 -6.86 -18.11 -3.36
CA MET A 341 -6.81 -17.48 -2.02
C MET A 341 -7.80 -18.13 -1.03
N GLU A 342 -8.45 -19.22 -1.39
CA GLU A 342 -9.42 -19.90 -0.54
C GLU A 342 -8.78 -20.29 0.80
N GLY A 343 -9.37 -19.82 1.89
CA GLY A 343 -8.86 -20.02 3.24
C GLY A 343 -7.71 -19.09 3.66
N ALA A 344 -7.32 -18.14 2.82
CA ALA A 344 -6.40 -17.06 3.24
C ALA A 344 -7.06 -16.19 4.33
N VAL A 345 -6.24 -15.73 5.28
CA VAL A 345 -6.71 -14.91 6.42
C VAL A 345 -7.37 -13.60 5.98
N PHE A 346 -7.08 -13.15 4.76
CA PHE A 346 -7.62 -11.94 4.19
C PHE A 346 -8.19 -12.21 2.79
N ASN A 347 -9.21 -13.08 2.76
CA ASN A 347 -10.00 -13.35 1.55
C ASN A 347 -11.44 -12.89 1.83
N ILE A 348 -11.96 -11.98 1.00
CA ILE A 348 -13.29 -11.37 1.16
C ILE A 348 -14.09 -11.62 -0.11
N GLU A 349 -15.02 -12.58 -0.06
CA GLU A 349 -15.78 -13.03 -1.22
C GLU A 349 -16.64 -11.93 -1.85
N ASN A 350 -17.16 -11.00 -1.03
CA ASN A 350 -18.06 -9.94 -1.46
C ASN A 350 -17.35 -8.65 -1.90
N ALA A 351 -16.06 -8.73 -2.22
CA ALA A 351 -15.26 -7.59 -2.66
C ALA A 351 -14.58 -7.84 -4.00
N PRO A 352 -15.33 -8.11 -5.10
CA PRO A 352 -14.73 -8.38 -6.40
C PRO A 352 -13.93 -7.18 -6.90
N GLY A 353 -12.71 -7.45 -7.39
CA GLY A 353 -11.81 -6.42 -7.90
C GLY A 353 -11.23 -5.49 -6.82
N ALA A 354 -11.54 -5.72 -5.53
CA ALA A 354 -10.97 -4.94 -4.45
C ALA A 354 -9.51 -5.32 -4.20
N PHE A 355 -8.75 -4.32 -3.77
CA PHE A 355 -7.37 -4.47 -3.37
C PHE A 355 -7.06 -3.58 -2.16
N ALA A 356 -5.92 -3.80 -1.54
CA ALA A 356 -5.53 -3.04 -0.36
C ALA A 356 -4.02 -2.78 -0.32
N TYR A 357 -3.66 -1.69 0.34
CA TYR A 357 -2.30 -1.42 0.79
C TYR A 357 -2.23 -1.73 2.28
N LEU A 358 -1.29 -2.54 2.68
CA LEU A 358 -1.22 -3.07 4.05
C LEU A 358 0.10 -2.76 4.73
N GLY A 359 0.04 -2.41 6.00
CA GLY A 359 1.19 -2.17 6.86
C GLY A 359 1.07 -2.86 8.22
N ALA A 360 2.19 -3.09 8.87
CA ALA A 360 2.25 -3.61 10.24
C ALA A 360 1.50 -2.68 11.21
N GLY A 361 1.12 -3.20 12.39
CA GLY A 361 0.21 -2.51 13.30
C GLY A 361 -1.21 -2.47 12.76
N THR A 362 -1.38 -3.04 11.60
CA THR A 362 -2.55 -3.14 10.75
C THR A 362 -3.05 -1.78 10.29
N ASN A 363 -2.13 -1.08 9.62
CA ASN A 363 -2.50 0.01 8.75
C ASN A 363 -3.04 -0.58 7.45
N MET A 364 -4.20 -0.10 6.99
CA MET A 364 -4.83 -0.57 5.78
C MET A 364 -5.43 0.61 5.01
N VAL A 365 -5.22 0.62 3.70
CA VAL A 365 -6.02 1.38 2.73
C VAL A 365 -6.76 0.35 1.89
N PHE A 366 -8.05 0.17 2.16
CA PHE A 366 -8.95 -0.69 1.39
C PHE A 366 -9.54 0.09 0.23
N ILE A 367 -9.57 -0.49 -0.96
CA ILE A 367 -10.02 0.15 -2.19
C ILE A 367 -10.96 -0.82 -2.90
N SER A 368 -12.20 -0.38 -3.13
CA SER A 368 -13.23 -1.14 -3.86
C SER A 368 -13.74 -0.34 -5.04
N PRO A 369 -13.26 -0.63 -6.26
CA PRO A 369 -13.74 0.03 -7.48
C PRO A 369 -15.24 -0.19 -7.74
N GLU A 370 -15.76 -1.37 -7.42
CA GLU A 370 -17.17 -1.71 -7.60
C GLU A 370 -18.10 -0.79 -6.80
N HIS A 371 -17.66 -0.37 -5.62
CA HIS A 371 -18.47 0.44 -4.70
C HIS A 371 -18.08 1.92 -4.67
N ASP A 372 -17.10 2.34 -5.51
CA ASP A 372 -16.52 3.68 -5.47
C ASP A 372 -16.13 4.08 -4.05
N LEU A 373 -15.38 3.18 -3.38
CA LEU A 373 -15.14 3.20 -1.93
C LEU A 373 -13.65 3.09 -1.61
N VAL A 374 -13.20 3.96 -0.69
CA VAL A 374 -11.91 3.86 -0.02
C VAL A 374 -12.13 3.87 1.49
N ALA A 375 -11.45 2.98 2.22
CA ALA A 375 -11.42 3.03 3.67
C ALA A 375 -9.97 2.97 4.17
N VAL A 376 -9.59 3.96 4.94
CA VAL A 376 -8.31 3.97 5.68
C VAL A 376 -8.59 3.57 7.11
N VAL A 377 -7.90 2.54 7.59
CA VAL A 377 -8.00 2.08 8.97
C VAL A 377 -6.61 1.94 9.54
N ARG A 378 -6.40 2.53 10.68
CA ARG A 378 -5.13 2.48 11.40
C ARG A 378 -5.30 1.81 12.75
N TRP A 379 -4.35 0.94 13.07
CA TRP A 379 -4.21 0.31 14.38
C TRP A 379 -5.35 -0.65 14.77
N ILE A 380 -5.98 -1.30 13.80
CA ILE A 380 -6.91 -2.42 14.03
C ILE A 380 -6.14 -3.74 14.20
N GLU A 381 -6.64 -4.69 14.99
CA GLU A 381 -6.06 -6.02 15.13
C GLU A 381 -6.06 -6.79 13.80
N GLY A 382 -4.93 -7.39 13.43
CA GLY A 382 -4.71 -7.99 12.12
C GLY A 382 -5.73 -9.06 11.72
N GLY A 383 -6.18 -9.87 12.68
CA GLY A 383 -7.20 -10.90 12.44
C GLY A 383 -8.61 -10.35 12.25
N GLN A 384 -8.84 -9.07 12.49
CA GLN A 384 -10.16 -8.43 12.42
C GLN A 384 -10.39 -7.60 11.14
N ARG A 385 -9.36 -7.49 10.29
CA ARG A 385 -9.44 -6.71 9.04
C ARG A 385 -10.54 -7.17 8.11
N ALA A 386 -10.64 -8.49 7.90
CA ALA A 386 -11.67 -9.06 7.03
C ALA A 386 -13.07 -8.76 7.56
N ALA A 387 -13.29 -9.01 8.86
CA ALA A 387 -14.58 -8.74 9.50
C ALA A 387 -14.97 -7.25 9.45
N PHE A 388 -14.00 -6.34 9.58
CA PHE A 388 -14.25 -4.90 9.40
C PHE A 388 -14.72 -4.59 7.98
N VAL A 389 -14.01 -5.08 6.96
CA VAL A 389 -14.40 -4.85 5.55
C VAL A 389 -15.75 -5.49 5.23
N GLU A 390 -16.02 -6.69 5.72
CA GLU A 390 -17.33 -7.34 5.56
C GLU A 390 -18.47 -6.52 6.17
N GLN A 391 -18.27 -5.97 7.38
CA GLN A 391 -19.26 -5.09 8.01
C GLN A 391 -19.42 -3.77 7.24
N LEU A 392 -18.32 -3.18 6.77
CA LEU A 392 -18.36 -1.97 5.96
C LEU A 392 -19.14 -2.18 4.65
N LEU A 393 -18.89 -3.29 3.95
CA LEU A 393 -19.62 -3.62 2.71
C LEU A 393 -21.08 -4.00 2.99
N ALA A 394 -21.38 -4.64 4.12
CA ALA A 394 -22.75 -4.94 4.52
C ALA A 394 -23.56 -3.69 4.92
N ALA A 395 -22.90 -2.58 5.22
CA ALA A 395 -23.55 -1.30 5.48
C ALA A 395 -23.97 -0.56 4.20
N LEU A 396 -23.56 -1.04 3.01
CA LEU A 396 -24.00 -0.50 1.72
C LEU A 396 -25.41 -0.99 1.39
N GLU A 397 -26.31 -0.07 0.97
CA GLU A 397 -27.68 -0.33 0.54
C GLU A 397 -27.78 -0.72 -0.95
#